data_65ac8b24b91a33215728072fa9221b95
#
_entry.id   65ac8b24b91a33215728072fa9221b95
#
_cell.length_a   1.000
_cell.length_b   1.000
_cell.length_c   1.000
_cell.angle_alpha   90.00
_cell.angle_beta   90.00
_cell.angle_gamma   90.00
#
_symmetry.space_group_name_H-M   'P 1'
#
loop_
_entity.id
_entity.type
_entity.pdbx_description
1 polymer ?
#
loop_
_entity_poly.entity_id
_entity_poly.type
_entity_poly.pdbx_seq_one_letter_code
_entity_poly.pdbx_strand_id
1 'polypeptide(L)'
;MENEKLDITPTVGLLALLKNMRYTEWYALGEFVDNAIQSYRLNKKFLKKLDPLYKLKIKIDIFGSEISIRDNAAGIGHDRYAAAFETGKPPPDSTGLSEFGVGMKIAACWFADKWKVHTKAIGETSYRLVEFDINRIREQNITTLDVLRSPAKLNTHYTVVTLSKLNHKPKTATITKIKEHLASMYRHLVNKNEIDIIIDHKSLRYEKPKIRTSGYYKEWEDGIVKKPKPIKWYKEFEFDFENMPISGFVAMREKGRVKQPGFSLFRRGRLITGTEENPFKPEKIFGQSNDRRQQVIFGEVHMDDMPVAFSKNDFVWDEVKKNKFISKLHEEIQFIDKKKSIDFIKQSKHWSEDLERDDIRSESKKGLEQVEKFTARGLEKATSDNEKTTSLTKKHEIAKEKEKGREFPVNYLGKEYKVQFTYEYDPNASELYDIQVSNDKKKIDIFLNLKHTFASRFFTTQNERNGFTIFIAYLAVCEVHLVSKEGVRDVSMIRNRLNQICQNIPPRT
;
A
#
# COMPACT_ATOMS: atom_id res chain seq x y z
N MET A 1 40.98 -53.56 4.16
CA MET A 1 40.48 -52.21 4.36
C MET A 1 39.75 -52.22 5.69
N GLU A 2 40.20 -51.49 6.67
CA GLU A 2 39.48 -51.30 7.93
C GLU A 2 38.39 -50.21 7.71
N ASN A 3 37.16 -50.50 8.06
CA ASN A 3 36.08 -49.52 8.00
C ASN A 3 36.04 -48.74 9.31
N GLU A 4 36.55 -47.53 9.29
CA GLU A 4 36.42 -46.57 10.38
C GLU A 4 35.04 -45.94 10.36
N LYS A 5 34.38 -45.78 11.54
CA LYS A 5 33.09 -45.11 11.68
C LYS A 5 33.30 -43.68 12.17
N LEU A 6 32.81 -42.71 11.42
CA LEU A 6 32.82 -41.31 11.81
C LEU A 6 31.44 -40.96 12.43
N ASP A 7 31.43 -40.36 13.63
CA ASP A 7 30.24 -39.81 14.23
C ASP A 7 29.94 -38.43 13.60
N ILE A 8 28.75 -38.31 12.96
CA ILE A 8 28.27 -37.10 12.30
C ILE A 8 27.13 -36.46 13.11
N THR A 9 26.87 -36.87 14.33
CA THR A 9 25.82 -36.33 15.19
C THR A 9 26.06 -34.85 15.48
N PRO A 10 25.11 -33.93 15.14
CA PRO A 10 25.27 -32.52 15.45
C PRO A 10 25.41 -32.28 16.95
N THR A 11 26.43 -31.53 17.34
CA THR A 11 26.68 -31.17 18.74
C THR A 11 25.73 -30.03 19.19
N VAL A 12 25.56 -29.90 20.52
CA VAL A 12 24.78 -28.80 21.13
C VAL A 12 25.34 -27.41 20.78
N GLY A 13 26.62 -27.34 20.36
CA GLY A 13 27.23 -26.11 19.85
C GLY A 13 26.51 -25.48 18.63
N LEU A 14 25.77 -26.27 17.86
CA LEU A 14 24.97 -25.78 16.76
C LEU A 14 23.94 -24.73 17.24
N LEU A 15 23.35 -24.86 18.43
CA LEU A 15 22.41 -23.91 18.99
C LEU A 15 23.02 -22.50 19.14
N ALA A 16 24.31 -22.43 19.49
CA ALA A 16 25.00 -21.15 19.63
C ALA A 16 25.29 -20.46 18.29
N LEU A 17 25.33 -21.21 17.17
CA LEU A 17 25.51 -20.64 15.83
C LEU A 17 24.23 -20.00 15.31
N LEU A 18 23.06 -20.42 15.80
CA LEU A 18 21.77 -19.93 15.34
C LEU A 18 21.54 -18.43 15.59
N LYS A 19 22.21 -17.85 16.61
CA LYS A 19 22.18 -16.40 16.88
C LYS A 19 22.79 -15.55 15.78
N ASN A 20 23.66 -16.11 14.95
CA ASN A 20 24.36 -15.41 13.88
C ASN A 20 23.60 -15.49 12.53
N MET A 21 22.44 -16.12 12.49
CA MET A 21 21.65 -16.19 11.27
C MET A 21 21.13 -14.82 10.86
N ARG A 22 21.02 -14.60 9.55
CA ARG A 22 20.37 -13.39 9.01
C ARG A 22 18.84 -13.52 9.16
N TYR A 23 18.34 -13.00 10.27
CA TYR A 23 16.93 -12.99 10.59
C TYR A 23 16.48 -11.56 10.89
N THR A 24 15.18 -11.29 10.85
CA THR A 24 14.63 -10.02 11.32
C THR A 24 13.61 -10.29 12.42
N GLU A 25 13.39 -9.31 13.27
CA GLU A 25 12.56 -9.44 14.46
C GLU A 25 11.14 -9.97 14.16
N TRP A 26 10.52 -9.48 13.11
CA TRP A 26 9.16 -9.89 12.75
C TRP A 26 9.09 -11.31 12.17
N TYR A 27 10.10 -11.77 11.42
CA TYR A 27 10.14 -13.16 10.97
C TYR A 27 10.40 -14.11 12.14
N ALA A 28 11.30 -13.75 13.05
CA ALA A 28 11.58 -14.54 14.24
C ALA A 28 10.34 -14.62 15.17
N LEU A 29 9.65 -13.50 15.43
CA LEU A 29 8.39 -13.53 16.17
C LEU A 29 7.30 -14.30 15.42
N GLY A 30 7.30 -14.25 14.10
CA GLY A 30 6.40 -15.02 13.25
C GLY A 30 6.49 -16.53 13.46
N GLU A 31 7.65 -17.10 13.80
CA GLU A 31 7.78 -18.54 14.08
C GLU A 31 6.98 -18.96 15.33
N PHE A 32 6.90 -18.11 16.35
CA PHE A 32 6.06 -18.40 17.52
C PHE A 32 4.55 -18.26 17.18
N VAL A 33 4.22 -17.27 16.36
CA VAL A 33 2.84 -17.07 15.88
C VAL A 33 2.40 -18.24 14.98
N ASP A 34 3.27 -18.71 14.07
CA ASP A 34 3.02 -19.87 13.22
C ASP A 34 2.73 -21.13 14.04
N ASN A 35 3.51 -21.37 15.10
CA ASN A 35 3.31 -22.52 16.00
C ASN A 35 1.98 -22.45 16.74
N ALA A 36 1.60 -21.27 17.24
CA ALA A 36 0.31 -21.05 17.88
C ALA A 36 -0.87 -21.28 16.91
N ILE A 37 -0.74 -20.77 15.67
CA ILE A 37 -1.74 -20.97 14.61
C ILE A 37 -1.84 -22.44 14.24
N GLN A 38 -0.71 -23.14 14.09
CA GLN A 38 -0.67 -24.56 13.78
C GLN A 38 -1.33 -25.39 14.89
N SER A 39 -0.99 -25.14 16.16
CA SER A 39 -1.62 -25.78 17.32
C SER A 39 -3.13 -25.55 17.34
N TYR A 40 -3.57 -24.32 17.06
CA TYR A 40 -4.99 -24.00 16.94
C TYR A 40 -5.68 -24.75 15.80
N ARG A 41 -5.10 -24.76 14.59
CA ARG A 41 -5.68 -25.43 13.41
C ARG A 41 -5.89 -26.93 13.65
N LEU A 42 -4.90 -27.59 14.20
CA LEU A 42 -4.97 -29.02 14.53
C LEU A 42 -6.03 -29.34 15.58
N ASN A 43 -6.28 -28.45 16.52
CA ASN A 43 -7.19 -28.65 17.63
C ASN A 43 -8.48 -27.81 17.55
N LYS A 44 -8.74 -27.14 16.42
CA LYS A 44 -9.84 -26.18 16.25
C LYS A 44 -11.20 -26.77 16.60
N LYS A 45 -11.48 -28.00 16.15
CA LYS A 45 -12.76 -28.67 16.43
C LYS A 45 -12.95 -28.90 17.92
N PHE A 46 -11.92 -29.34 18.62
CA PHE A 46 -11.95 -29.62 20.05
C PHE A 46 -12.06 -28.32 20.87
N LEU A 47 -11.27 -27.31 20.55
CA LEU A 47 -11.29 -26.00 21.21
C LEU A 47 -12.66 -25.33 21.08
N LYS A 48 -13.27 -25.38 19.89
CA LYS A 48 -14.64 -24.87 19.70
C LYS A 48 -15.75 -25.70 20.32
N LYS A 49 -15.49 -26.97 20.58
CA LYS A 49 -16.45 -27.80 21.38
C LYS A 49 -16.44 -27.40 22.85
N LEU A 50 -15.30 -26.98 23.39
CA LEU A 50 -15.17 -26.48 24.75
C LEU A 50 -15.74 -25.07 24.92
N ASP A 51 -15.50 -24.21 23.95
CA ASP A 51 -15.99 -22.85 23.88
C ASP A 51 -16.40 -22.52 22.42
N PRO A 52 -17.72 -22.48 22.12
CA PRO A 52 -18.19 -22.13 20.77
C PRO A 52 -17.70 -20.75 20.25
N LEU A 53 -17.44 -19.82 21.18
CA LEU A 53 -16.91 -18.47 20.87
C LEU A 53 -15.37 -18.40 20.89
N TYR A 54 -14.72 -19.56 21.01
CA TYR A 54 -13.27 -19.62 21.12
C TYR A 54 -12.58 -18.90 19.97
N LYS A 55 -11.63 -18.04 20.35
CA LYS A 55 -10.76 -17.28 19.47
C LYS A 55 -9.32 -17.48 19.92
N LEU A 56 -8.44 -17.80 18.98
CA LEU A 56 -7.01 -17.83 19.26
C LEU A 56 -6.51 -16.42 19.62
N LYS A 57 -5.89 -16.29 20.77
CA LYS A 57 -5.23 -15.06 21.23
C LYS A 57 -3.73 -15.32 21.38
N ILE A 58 -2.93 -14.50 20.70
CA ILE A 58 -1.46 -14.54 20.78
C ILE A 58 -1.01 -13.19 21.31
N LYS A 59 -0.45 -13.18 22.50
CA LYS A 59 -0.01 -11.98 23.20
C LYS A 59 1.51 -11.90 23.19
N ILE A 60 2.07 -10.82 22.69
CA ILE A 60 3.50 -10.54 22.65
C ILE A 60 3.74 -9.27 23.46
N ASP A 61 4.40 -9.43 24.60
CA ASP A 61 4.78 -8.33 25.48
C ASP A 61 6.30 -8.12 25.41
N ILE A 62 6.73 -6.89 25.09
CA ILE A 62 8.13 -6.53 24.94
C ILE A 62 8.55 -5.60 26.08
N PHE A 63 9.18 -6.16 27.12
CA PHE A 63 9.56 -5.44 28.32
C PHE A 63 11.09 -5.29 28.44
N GLY A 64 11.61 -4.12 28.12
CA GLY A 64 13.00 -3.78 28.42
C GLY A 64 14.06 -4.83 28.03
N SER A 65 14.28 -5.84 28.84
CA SER A 65 15.25 -6.92 28.65
C SER A 65 14.62 -8.31 28.41
N GLU A 66 13.29 -8.37 28.28
CA GLU A 66 12.56 -9.63 28.13
C GLU A 66 11.48 -9.50 27.05
N ILE A 67 11.22 -10.59 26.31
CA ILE A 67 10.07 -10.73 25.42
C ILE A 67 9.27 -11.94 25.88
N SER A 68 7.98 -11.77 26.11
CA SER A 68 7.05 -12.85 26.44
C SER A 68 6.06 -13.06 25.32
N ILE A 69 5.97 -14.26 24.78
CA ILE A 69 5.00 -14.67 23.78
C ILE A 69 4.09 -15.73 24.40
N ARG A 70 2.80 -15.39 24.53
CA ARG A 70 1.80 -16.26 25.12
C ARG A 70 0.66 -16.52 24.12
N ASP A 71 0.30 -17.78 23.96
CA ASP A 71 -0.91 -18.18 23.25
C ASP A 71 -1.86 -18.98 24.15
N ASN A 72 -3.13 -19.01 23.74
CA ASN A 72 -4.15 -19.86 24.35
C ASN A 72 -4.51 -21.06 23.46
N ALA A 73 -3.62 -21.48 22.54
CA ALA A 73 -3.81 -22.69 21.74
C ALA A 73 -3.80 -23.96 22.63
N ALA A 74 -3.77 -25.13 22.04
CA ALA A 74 -3.91 -26.38 22.75
C ALA A 74 -2.75 -26.74 23.68
N GLY A 75 -1.66 -25.98 23.69
CA GLY A 75 -0.42 -26.32 24.41
C GLY A 75 0.37 -27.43 23.72
N ILE A 76 1.48 -27.87 24.33
CA ILE A 76 2.35 -28.96 23.83
C ILE A 76 2.11 -30.19 24.71
N GLY A 77 1.47 -31.21 24.12
CA GLY A 77 1.17 -32.46 24.80
C GLY A 77 2.39 -33.34 25.09
N HIS A 78 2.24 -34.27 26.02
CA HIS A 78 3.33 -35.17 26.42
C HIS A 78 3.93 -35.97 25.27
N ASP A 79 3.06 -36.47 24.42
CA ASP A 79 3.41 -37.25 23.20
C ASP A 79 4.28 -36.49 22.21
N ARG A 80 4.15 -35.18 22.14
CA ARG A 80 4.86 -34.28 21.22
C ARG A 80 5.96 -33.46 21.89
N TYR A 81 6.05 -33.53 23.23
CA TYR A 81 6.90 -32.61 24.00
C TYR A 81 8.39 -32.78 23.64
N ALA A 82 8.90 -34.01 23.65
CA ALA A 82 10.28 -34.27 23.28
C ALA A 82 10.57 -33.83 21.82
N ALA A 83 9.73 -34.23 20.89
CA ALA A 83 9.86 -33.90 19.48
C ALA A 83 9.82 -32.38 19.21
N ALA A 84 9.09 -31.59 20.01
CA ALA A 84 9.03 -30.14 19.88
C ALA A 84 10.41 -29.46 20.14
N PHE A 85 11.28 -30.10 20.96
CA PHE A 85 12.59 -29.56 21.32
C PHE A 85 13.75 -30.31 20.63
N GLU A 86 13.52 -31.45 20.01
CA GLU A 86 14.51 -32.19 19.23
C GLU A 86 14.92 -31.41 17.99
N THR A 87 16.22 -31.19 17.79
CA THR A 87 16.71 -30.36 16.69
C THR A 87 16.73 -31.15 15.37
N GLY A 88 16.17 -30.56 14.28
CA GLY A 88 16.19 -31.18 12.96
C GLY A 88 15.12 -32.25 12.71
N LYS A 89 14.21 -32.49 13.66
CA LYS A 89 13.08 -33.41 13.44
C LYS A 89 11.88 -32.65 12.88
N PRO A 90 11.46 -32.91 11.64
CA PRO A 90 10.27 -32.27 11.07
C PRO A 90 9.02 -32.73 11.82
N PRO A 91 7.99 -31.88 11.91
CA PRO A 91 6.72 -32.29 12.54
C PRO A 91 6.05 -33.40 11.72
N PRO A 92 5.23 -34.26 12.37
CA PRO A 92 4.48 -35.31 11.68
C PRO A 92 3.52 -34.79 10.59
N ASP A 93 3.07 -33.54 10.73
CA ASP A 93 2.25 -32.83 9.77
C ASP A 93 3.00 -31.61 9.23
N SER A 94 3.46 -31.71 7.98
CA SER A 94 4.12 -30.64 7.21
C SER A 94 3.14 -29.83 6.36
N THR A 95 1.82 -30.12 6.43
CA THR A 95 0.81 -29.41 5.61
C THR A 95 0.43 -28.03 6.18
N GLY A 96 0.91 -27.69 7.39
CA GLY A 96 0.65 -26.44 8.08
C GLY A 96 1.72 -25.36 7.86
N LEU A 97 1.78 -24.42 8.80
CA LEU A 97 2.77 -23.34 8.81
C LEU A 97 4.11 -23.78 9.44
N SER A 98 4.12 -24.79 10.30
CA SER A 98 5.30 -25.32 10.99
C SER A 98 5.84 -26.55 10.26
N GLU A 99 6.65 -26.35 9.21
CA GLU A 99 7.10 -27.45 8.32
C GLU A 99 8.43 -28.08 8.74
N PHE A 100 9.35 -27.27 9.26
CA PHE A 100 10.73 -27.70 9.44
C PHE A 100 11.07 -28.20 10.86
N GLY A 101 10.18 -27.98 11.84
CA GLY A 101 10.34 -28.41 13.22
C GLY A 101 11.44 -27.71 14.02
N VAL A 102 12.06 -26.65 13.47
CA VAL A 102 13.19 -25.94 14.07
C VAL A 102 12.95 -24.45 14.27
N GLY A 103 11.89 -23.87 13.69
CA GLY A 103 11.64 -22.43 13.66
C GLY A 103 11.63 -21.76 15.03
N MET A 104 10.91 -22.34 16.00
CA MET A 104 10.89 -21.85 17.40
C MET A 104 12.28 -21.80 18.03
N LYS A 105 13.07 -22.87 17.85
CA LYS A 105 14.41 -22.98 18.44
C LYS A 105 15.37 -21.95 17.84
N ILE A 106 15.33 -21.80 16.52
CA ILE A 106 16.13 -20.79 15.81
C ILE A 106 15.72 -19.39 16.26
N ALA A 107 14.44 -19.08 16.24
CA ALA A 107 13.95 -17.77 16.65
C ALA A 107 14.31 -17.44 18.10
N ALA A 108 14.17 -18.41 19.03
CA ALA A 108 14.52 -18.22 20.43
C ALA A 108 16.02 -17.99 20.62
N CYS A 109 16.90 -18.82 20.02
CA CYS A 109 18.35 -18.69 20.11
C CYS A 109 18.85 -17.41 19.40
N TRP A 110 18.20 -16.97 18.31
CA TRP A 110 18.51 -15.71 17.65
C TRP A 110 18.21 -14.51 18.55
N PHE A 111 17.04 -14.51 19.21
CA PHE A 111 16.64 -13.41 20.09
C PHE A 111 17.45 -13.36 21.40
N ALA A 112 17.73 -14.53 22.00
CA ALA A 112 18.19 -14.57 23.39
C ALA A 112 19.15 -15.70 23.69
N ASP A 113 20.11 -15.44 24.60
CA ASP A 113 21.00 -16.46 25.15
C ASP A 113 20.26 -17.32 26.22
N LYS A 114 19.16 -16.83 26.78
CA LYS A 114 18.38 -17.57 27.76
C LYS A 114 16.89 -17.51 27.42
N TRP A 115 16.23 -18.67 27.34
CA TRP A 115 14.82 -18.74 27.06
C TRP A 115 14.17 -19.95 27.74
N LYS A 116 12.87 -19.83 28.00
CA LYS A 116 12.09 -20.90 28.65
C LYS A 116 10.75 -21.10 27.96
N VAL A 117 10.26 -22.33 28.00
CA VAL A 117 8.93 -22.69 27.49
C VAL A 117 8.11 -23.26 28.63
N HIS A 118 7.02 -22.59 28.95
CA HIS A 118 6.03 -22.99 29.93
C HIS A 118 4.74 -23.33 29.18
N THR A 119 4.34 -24.59 29.20
CA THR A 119 3.19 -25.07 28.44
C THR A 119 2.31 -25.98 29.24
N LYS A 120 1.01 -25.88 29.04
CA LYS A 120 -0.02 -26.72 29.58
C LYS A 120 -0.89 -27.22 28.44
N ALA A 121 -0.85 -28.50 28.17
CA ALA A 121 -1.66 -29.08 27.10
C ALA A 121 -3.13 -29.32 27.56
N ILE A 122 -4.01 -29.15 26.61
CA ILE A 122 -5.43 -29.40 26.80
C ILE A 122 -5.67 -30.87 27.25
N GLY A 123 -6.55 -31.09 28.25
CA GLY A 123 -6.85 -32.42 28.75
C GLY A 123 -5.82 -33.02 29.73
N GLU A 124 -4.63 -32.39 29.89
CA GLU A 124 -3.63 -32.87 30.88
C GLU A 124 -3.87 -32.24 32.27
N THR A 125 -3.33 -32.87 33.32
CA THR A 125 -3.43 -32.43 34.71
C THR A 125 -2.18 -31.73 35.24
N SER A 126 -1.17 -31.55 34.37
CA SER A 126 0.08 -30.90 34.72
C SER A 126 0.57 -29.97 33.65
N TYR A 127 1.26 -28.90 34.01
CA TYR A 127 2.08 -28.12 33.09
C TYR A 127 3.52 -28.60 33.05
N ARG A 128 4.27 -28.18 32.02
CA ARG A 128 5.72 -28.44 31.89
C ARG A 128 6.45 -27.13 31.68
N LEU A 129 7.60 -27.01 32.28
CA LEU A 129 8.54 -25.90 32.10
C LEU A 129 9.92 -26.45 31.78
N VAL A 130 10.51 -26.00 30.72
CA VAL A 130 11.92 -26.25 30.36
C VAL A 130 12.64 -24.94 30.12
N GLU A 131 13.88 -24.84 30.53
CA GLU A 131 14.74 -23.67 30.40
C GLU A 131 15.99 -24.01 29.59
N PHE A 132 16.33 -23.13 28.66
CA PHE A 132 17.52 -23.18 27.82
C PHE A 132 18.42 -22.00 28.19
N ASP A 133 19.60 -22.25 28.73
CA ASP A 133 20.67 -21.28 28.85
C ASP A 133 21.79 -21.72 27.86
N ILE A 134 21.82 -21.05 26.70
CA ILE A 134 22.62 -21.46 25.54
C ILE A 134 24.11 -21.44 25.85
N ASN A 135 24.57 -20.49 26.62
CA ASN A 135 26.00 -20.39 27.00
C ASN A 135 26.36 -21.57 27.92
N ARG A 136 25.52 -21.84 28.92
CA ARG A 136 25.75 -22.99 29.82
C ARG A 136 25.68 -24.32 29.07
N ILE A 137 24.69 -24.50 28.17
CA ILE A 137 24.54 -25.70 27.35
C ILE A 137 25.80 -25.97 26.54
N ARG A 138 26.34 -24.92 25.89
CA ARG A 138 27.57 -25.04 25.10
C ARG A 138 28.80 -25.30 25.95
N GLU A 139 29.01 -24.54 27.03
CA GLU A 139 30.23 -24.62 27.88
C GLU A 139 30.33 -25.95 28.61
N GLN A 140 29.19 -26.51 29.03
CA GLN A 140 29.14 -27.76 29.76
C GLN A 140 28.77 -28.97 28.90
N ASN A 141 28.61 -28.79 27.58
CA ASN A 141 28.19 -29.82 26.63
C ASN A 141 26.90 -30.57 27.08
N ILE A 142 25.91 -29.83 27.59
CA ILE A 142 24.68 -30.39 28.15
C ILE A 142 23.80 -30.95 27.02
N THR A 143 23.56 -32.26 27.04
CA THR A 143 22.74 -32.95 26.03
C THR A 143 21.29 -33.19 26.50
N THR A 144 20.99 -33.04 27.79
CA THR A 144 19.68 -33.22 28.40
C THR A 144 19.32 -32.06 29.31
N LEU A 145 18.08 -31.64 29.32
CA LEU A 145 17.54 -30.58 30.17
C LEU A 145 16.51 -31.12 31.14
N ASP A 146 16.50 -30.59 32.36
CA ASP A 146 15.44 -30.86 33.33
C ASP A 146 14.12 -30.24 32.91
N VAL A 147 13.03 -31.00 33.05
CA VAL A 147 11.67 -30.57 32.82
C VAL A 147 10.91 -30.53 34.13
N LEU A 148 10.61 -29.33 34.62
CA LEU A 148 9.76 -29.16 35.80
C LEU A 148 8.32 -29.46 35.40
N ARG A 149 7.69 -30.36 36.16
CA ARG A 149 6.27 -30.70 36.09
C ARG A 149 5.57 -30.33 37.37
N SER A 150 4.40 -29.68 37.26
CA SER A 150 3.57 -29.37 38.43
C SER A 150 2.08 -29.49 38.09
N PRO A 151 1.22 -29.75 39.07
CA PRO A 151 -0.22 -29.84 38.85
C PRO A 151 -0.80 -28.57 38.25
N ALA A 152 -1.78 -28.73 37.38
CA ALA A 152 -2.53 -27.63 36.77
C ALA A 152 -4.01 -27.98 36.59
N LYS A 153 -4.85 -26.95 36.49
CA LYS A 153 -6.30 -27.13 36.27
C LYS A 153 -6.57 -27.79 34.92
N LEU A 154 -7.44 -28.77 34.86
CA LEU A 154 -7.75 -29.57 33.68
C LEU A 154 -8.19 -28.73 32.47
N ASN A 155 -8.99 -27.69 32.71
CA ASN A 155 -9.60 -26.82 31.69
C ASN A 155 -8.72 -25.65 31.23
N THR A 156 -7.44 -25.61 31.65
CA THR A 156 -6.48 -24.62 31.16
C THR A 156 -5.61 -25.20 30.06
N HIS A 157 -5.24 -24.37 29.11
CA HIS A 157 -4.30 -24.72 28.03
C HIS A 157 -3.60 -23.44 27.51
N TYR A 158 -2.30 -23.52 27.29
CA TYR A 158 -1.49 -22.39 26.79
C TYR A 158 -0.08 -22.83 26.48
N THR A 159 0.63 -21.98 25.73
CA THR A 159 2.09 -21.97 25.68
C THR A 159 2.58 -20.55 25.97
N VAL A 160 3.62 -20.44 26.80
CA VAL A 160 4.34 -19.18 27.05
C VAL A 160 5.81 -19.41 26.77
N VAL A 161 6.35 -18.66 25.81
CA VAL A 161 7.79 -18.58 25.55
C VAL A 161 8.31 -17.27 26.12
N THR A 162 9.31 -17.34 26.97
CA THR A 162 9.94 -16.16 27.58
C THR A 162 11.40 -16.12 27.12
N LEU A 163 11.79 -15.01 26.49
CA LEU A 163 13.13 -14.74 25.98
C LEU A 163 13.80 -13.71 26.89
N SER A 164 14.93 -14.05 27.50
CA SER A 164 15.68 -13.17 28.41
C SER A 164 17.17 -13.18 28.04
N LYS A 165 17.96 -12.24 28.55
CA LYS A 165 19.34 -11.97 28.04
C LYS A 165 19.33 -11.78 26.51
N LEU A 166 18.55 -10.79 26.04
CA LEU A 166 18.32 -10.55 24.62
C LEU A 166 19.59 -10.17 23.87
N ASN A 167 19.92 -10.92 22.81
CA ASN A 167 20.94 -10.57 21.82
C ASN A 167 20.44 -9.46 20.88
N HIS A 168 19.14 -9.51 20.54
CA HIS A 168 18.46 -8.54 19.69
C HIS A 168 17.30 -7.91 20.47
N LYS A 169 17.54 -6.71 20.98
CA LYS A 169 16.55 -5.94 21.72
C LYS A 169 15.84 -4.96 20.79
N PRO A 170 14.53 -5.15 20.50
CA PRO A 170 13.80 -4.24 19.62
C PRO A 170 13.72 -2.84 20.21
N LYS A 171 14.10 -1.83 19.42
CA LYS A 171 13.88 -0.41 19.73
C LYS A 171 12.44 0.01 19.40
N THR A 172 11.98 1.15 19.91
CA THR A 172 10.61 1.66 19.66
C THR A 172 10.24 1.67 18.17
N ALA A 173 11.13 2.15 17.30
CA ALA A 173 10.90 2.14 15.84
C ALA A 173 10.79 0.72 15.28
N THR A 174 11.57 -0.23 15.80
CA THR A 174 11.51 -1.65 15.43
C THR A 174 10.19 -2.28 15.89
N ILE A 175 9.70 -1.91 17.08
CA ILE A 175 8.40 -2.40 17.59
C ILE A 175 7.25 -1.96 16.68
N THR A 176 7.28 -0.72 16.18
CA THR A 176 6.29 -0.25 15.20
C THR A 176 6.32 -1.10 13.93
N LYS A 177 7.51 -1.37 13.38
CA LYS A 177 7.69 -2.26 12.22
C LYS A 177 7.21 -3.68 12.50
N ILE A 178 7.53 -4.26 13.66
CA ILE A 178 7.02 -5.58 14.08
C ILE A 178 5.50 -5.61 14.02
N LYS A 179 4.81 -4.59 14.56
CA LYS A 179 3.35 -4.50 14.53
C LYS A 179 2.80 -4.46 13.10
N GLU A 180 3.38 -3.63 12.24
CA GLU A 180 2.98 -3.49 10.83
C GLU A 180 3.21 -4.79 10.05
N HIS A 181 4.39 -5.42 10.21
CA HIS A 181 4.73 -6.66 9.53
C HIS A 181 3.86 -7.83 9.97
N LEU A 182 3.67 -8.04 11.26
CA LEU A 182 2.81 -9.13 11.76
C LEU A 182 1.34 -8.90 11.38
N ALA A 183 0.85 -7.65 11.42
CA ALA A 183 -0.49 -7.33 10.93
C ALA A 183 -0.65 -7.67 9.44
N SER A 184 0.34 -7.32 8.61
CA SER A 184 0.34 -7.64 7.17
C SER A 184 0.49 -9.14 6.93
N MET A 185 1.38 -9.82 7.67
CA MET A 185 1.72 -11.23 7.51
C MET A 185 0.53 -12.15 7.77
N TYR A 186 -0.27 -11.83 8.76
CA TYR A 186 -1.42 -12.63 9.18
C TYR A 186 -2.78 -11.97 8.88
N ARG A 187 -2.82 -10.97 7.97
CA ARG A 187 -4.00 -10.15 7.71
C ARG A 187 -5.28 -10.91 7.38
N HIS A 188 -5.16 -12.04 6.69
CA HIS A 188 -6.31 -12.89 6.36
C HIS A 188 -6.96 -13.51 7.61
N LEU A 189 -6.15 -13.89 8.58
CA LEU A 189 -6.61 -14.55 9.82
C LEU A 189 -7.11 -13.52 10.84
N VAL A 190 -6.40 -12.39 10.95
CA VAL A 190 -6.78 -11.28 11.85
C VAL A 190 -8.07 -10.61 11.38
N ASN A 191 -8.20 -10.35 10.07
CA ASN A 191 -9.39 -9.68 9.53
C ASN A 191 -10.64 -10.57 9.52
N LYS A 192 -10.48 -11.91 9.46
CA LYS A 192 -11.60 -12.87 9.64
C LYS A 192 -12.05 -13.00 11.10
N ASN A 193 -11.41 -12.29 12.02
CA ASN A 193 -11.67 -12.35 13.45
C ASN A 193 -11.50 -13.76 14.08
N GLU A 194 -10.75 -14.65 13.42
CA GLU A 194 -10.44 -15.99 13.95
C GLU A 194 -9.29 -15.95 14.95
N ILE A 195 -8.36 -15.01 14.76
CA ILE A 195 -7.14 -14.86 15.55
C ILE A 195 -7.03 -13.40 16.00
N ASP A 196 -6.56 -13.23 17.24
CA ASP A 196 -6.20 -11.93 17.78
C ASP A 196 -4.72 -11.92 18.16
N ILE A 197 -3.91 -11.13 17.45
CA ILE A 197 -2.50 -10.91 17.79
C ILE A 197 -2.42 -9.58 18.51
N ILE A 198 -1.93 -9.62 19.74
CA ILE A 198 -1.87 -8.47 20.66
C ILE A 198 -0.41 -8.18 20.95
N ILE A 199 0.05 -6.98 20.67
CA ILE A 199 1.43 -6.52 20.99
C ILE A 199 1.34 -5.29 21.88
N ASP A 200 1.96 -5.35 23.07
CA ASP A 200 1.90 -4.29 24.08
C ASP A 200 0.46 -3.80 24.31
N HIS A 201 -0.42 -4.73 24.62
CA HIS A 201 -1.87 -4.51 24.90
C HIS A 201 -2.72 -3.98 23.74
N LYS A 202 -2.17 -3.89 22.50
CA LYS A 202 -2.92 -3.45 21.31
C LYS A 202 -3.11 -4.59 20.33
N SER A 203 -4.37 -4.89 19.97
CA SER A 203 -4.70 -5.85 18.91
C SER A 203 -4.25 -5.31 17.55
N LEU A 204 -3.56 -6.15 16.79
CA LEU A 204 -3.14 -5.81 15.45
C LEU A 204 -4.34 -5.75 14.50
N ARG A 205 -4.29 -4.83 13.56
CA ARG A 205 -5.26 -4.67 12.48
C ARG A 205 -4.54 -4.35 11.18
N TYR A 206 -5.05 -4.84 10.08
CA TYR A 206 -4.54 -4.52 8.76
C TYR A 206 -5.58 -3.74 7.98
N GLU A 207 -5.21 -2.53 7.56
CA GLU A 207 -6.05 -1.68 6.72
C GLU A 207 -5.81 -2.02 5.25
N LYS A 208 -6.90 -2.44 4.58
CA LYS A 208 -6.83 -2.73 3.14
C LYS A 208 -6.71 -1.42 2.35
N PRO A 209 -5.83 -1.35 1.35
CA PRO A 209 -5.77 -0.22 0.46
C PRO A 209 -7.12 0.03 -0.22
N LYS A 210 -7.53 1.28 -0.34
CA LYS A 210 -8.71 1.65 -1.12
C LYS A 210 -8.46 1.40 -2.60
N ILE A 211 -9.46 0.82 -3.25
CA ILE A 211 -9.42 0.45 -4.66
C ILE A 211 -9.98 1.60 -5.48
N ARG A 212 -9.25 1.97 -6.53
CA ARG A 212 -9.65 3.01 -7.48
C ARG A 212 -10.89 2.61 -8.25
N THR A 213 -11.77 3.60 -8.45
CA THR A 213 -12.91 3.54 -9.38
C THR A 213 -12.82 4.77 -10.29
N SER A 214 -12.59 4.55 -11.59
CA SER A 214 -12.48 5.62 -12.60
C SER A 214 -12.87 5.12 -13.98
N GLY A 215 -13.02 6.02 -14.94
CA GLY A 215 -13.23 5.67 -16.35
C GLY A 215 -11.99 4.99 -16.97
N TYR A 216 -12.19 4.42 -18.16
CA TYR A 216 -11.11 3.84 -18.97
C TYR A 216 -10.42 4.94 -19.78
N TYR A 217 -9.07 4.98 -19.78
CA TYR A 217 -8.30 6.06 -20.41
C TYR A 217 -8.61 6.25 -21.90
N LYS A 218 -8.86 5.15 -22.66
CA LYS A 218 -9.20 5.23 -24.08
C LYS A 218 -10.50 5.98 -24.35
N GLU A 219 -11.48 5.91 -23.48
CA GLU A 219 -12.74 6.65 -23.63
C GLU A 219 -12.53 8.17 -23.51
N TRP A 220 -11.33 8.59 -23.02
CA TRP A 220 -10.90 9.98 -22.98
C TRP A 220 -10.06 10.39 -24.19
N GLU A 221 -9.20 9.47 -24.72
CA GLU A 221 -8.32 9.73 -25.88
C GLU A 221 -9.11 9.87 -27.17
N ASP A 222 -10.22 9.14 -27.32
CA ASP A 222 -11.05 9.15 -28.52
C ASP A 222 -11.95 10.40 -28.67
N GLY A 223 -11.77 11.43 -27.82
CA GLY A 223 -12.51 12.69 -27.88
C GLY A 223 -14.01 12.57 -27.60
N ILE A 224 -14.44 11.42 -27.08
CA ILE A 224 -15.83 11.18 -26.72
C ILE A 224 -16.10 11.87 -25.38
N VAL A 225 -16.71 13.05 -25.45
CA VAL A 225 -17.08 13.90 -24.30
C VAL A 225 -18.15 13.27 -23.37
N LYS A 226 -18.46 12.01 -23.51
CA LYS A 226 -19.34 11.30 -22.58
C LYS A 226 -18.51 10.85 -21.39
N LYS A 227 -18.94 11.27 -20.19
CA LYS A 227 -18.38 10.82 -18.91
C LYS A 227 -18.25 9.29 -18.94
N PRO A 228 -17.03 8.71 -18.94
CA PRO A 228 -16.85 7.28 -19.08
C PRO A 228 -17.50 6.57 -17.89
N LYS A 229 -18.01 5.36 -18.12
CA LYS A 229 -18.58 4.55 -17.04
C LYS A 229 -17.48 4.23 -16.03
N PRO A 230 -17.70 4.49 -14.72
CA PRO A 230 -16.71 4.18 -13.72
C PRO A 230 -16.52 2.66 -13.62
N ILE A 231 -15.28 2.22 -13.73
CA ILE A 231 -14.83 0.83 -13.57
C ILE A 231 -14.10 0.74 -12.24
N LYS A 232 -14.47 -0.23 -11.40
CA LYS A 232 -13.68 -0.61 -10.23
C LYS A 232 -12.47 -1.39 -10.72
N TRP A 233 -11.29 -0.82 -10.59
CA TRP A 233 -10.03 -1.40 -11.04
C TRP A 233 -9.57 -2.53 -10.10
N TYR A 234 -10.28 -3.65 -10.18
CA TYR A 234 -10.11 -4.85 -9.38
C TYR A 234 -10.44 -6.07 -10.23
N LYS A 235 -9.58 -7.08 -10.20
CA LYS A 235 -9.81 -8.37 -10.85
C LYS A 235 -9.32 -9.50 -9.98
N GLU A 236 -10.18 -10.48 -9.75
CA GLU A 236 -9.77 -11.79 -9.25
C GLU A 236 -9.23 -12.64 -10.40
N PHE A 237 -8.31 -13.53 -10.09
CA PHE A 237 -7.76 -14.48 -11.04
C PHE A 237 -7.52 -15.83 -10.36
N GLU A 238 -7.59 -16.87 -11.18
CA GLU A 238 -7.24 -18.23 -10.82
C GLU A 238 -6.63 -18.92 -12.04
N PHE A 239 -5.50 -19.61 -11.87
CA PHE A 239 -4.83 -20.36 -12.92
C PHE A 239 -3.93 -21.45 -12.33
N ASP A 240 -3.64 -22.49 -13.12
CA ASP A 240 -2.67 -23.50 -12.76
C ASP A 240 -1.26 -23.11 -13.20
N PHE A 241 -0.30 -23.32 -12.31
CA PHE A 241 1.13 -23.15 -12.57
C PHE A 241 1.88 -24.41 -12.12
N GLU A 242 2.42 -25.17 -13.07
CA GLU A 242 3.11 -26.46 -12.82
C GLU A 242 2.27 -27.40 -11.93
N ASN A 243 1.01 -27.58 -12.25
CA ASN A 243 0.01 -28.39 -11.52
C ASN A 243 -0.30 -27.88 -10.09
N MET A 244 0.09 -26.65 -9.75
CA MET A 244 -0.27 -26.02 -8.50
C MET A 244 -1.33 -24.94 -8.75
N PRO A 245 -2.45 -24.93 -8.02
CA PRO A 245 -3.47 -23.90 -8.15
C PRO A 245 -2.96 -22.57 -7.58
N ILE A 246 -3.04 -21.53 -8.40
CA ILE A 246 -2.69 -20.16 -8.02
C ILE A 246 -3.95 -19.31 -8.11
N SER A 247 -4.25 -18.58 -7.05
CA SER A 247 -5.39 -17.67 -7.03
C SER A 247 -4.99 -16.32 -6.44
N GLY A 248 -5.82 -15.30 -6.66
CA GLY A 248 -5.55 -13.99 -6.09
C GLY A 248 -6.35 -12.87 -6.72
N PHE A 249 -5.89 -11.67 -6.51
CA PHE A 249 -6.44 -10.49 -7.16
C PHE A 249 -5.37 -9.47 -7.51
N VAL A 250 -5.68 -8.64 -8.50
CA VAL A 250 -4.94 -7.41 -8.82
C VAL A 250 -5.88 -6.21 -8.71
N ALA A 251 -5.37 -5.10 -8.23
CA ALA A 251 -6.12 -3.85 -8.10
C ALA A 251 -5.23 -2.62 -8.27
N MET A 252 -5.88 -1.48 -8.55
CA MET A 252 -5.23 -0.17 -8.49
C MET A 252 -5.60 0.56 -7.21
N ARG A 253 -4.61 1.21 -6.60
CA ARG A 253 -4.83 2.09 -5.45
C ARG A 253 -5.58 3.35 -5.85
N GLU A 254 -6.45 3.82 -4.99
CA GLU A 254 -7.10 5.13 -5.12
C GLU A 254 -6.05 6.26 -5.07
N LYS A 255 -5.08 6.14 -4.16
CA LYS A 255 -3.93 7.06 -4.05
C LYS A 255 -2.63 6.28 -4.25
N GLY A 256 -1.74 6.81 -5.10
CA GLY A 256 -0.42 6.24 -5.30
C GLY A 256 0.42 6.29 -4.02
N ARG A 257 1.30 5.30 -3.84
CA ARG A 257 2.23 5.22 -2.71
C ARG A 257 3.61 4.79 -3.22
N VAL A 258 4.62 5.62 -3.00
CA VAL A 258 6.00 5.36 -3.46
C VAL A 258 6.54 4.08 -2.82
N LYS A 259 6.49 3.99 -1.51
CA LYS A 259 6.87 2.78 -0.77
C LYS A 259 5.66 1.85 -0.65
N GLN A 260 5.53 0.90 -1.54
CA GLN A 260 4.50 -0.14 -1.50
C GLN A 260 5.05 -1.48 -1.99
N PRO A 261 4.56 -2.62 -1.49
CA PRO A 261 5.15 -3.93 -1.76
C PRO A 261 4.90 -4.49 -3.17
N GLY A 262 3.96 -3.92 -3.94
CA GLY A 262 3.49 -4.53 -5.18
C GLY A 262 2.54 -5.70 -4.90
N PHE A 263 2.85 -6.89 -5.40
CA PHE A 263 2.12 -8.10 -5.02
C PHE A 263 2.58 -8.62 -3.67
N SER A 264 1.62 -9.09 -2.89
CA SER A 264 1.85 -9.85 -1.66
C SER A 264 1.63 -11.32 -1.95
N LEU A 265 2.67 -12.13 -1.83
CA LEU A 265 2.63 -13.57 -2.13
C LEU A 265 2.38 -14.35 -0.83
N PHE A 266 1.28 -15.07 -0.79
CA PHE A 266 0.82 -15.83 0.37
C PHE A 266 1.00 -17.33 0.19
N ARG A 267 1.29 -18.01 1.30
CA ARG A 267 1.22 -19.46 1.39
C ARG A 267 0.46 -19.85 2.65
N ARG A 268 -0.59 -20.64 2.46
CA ARG A 268 -1.45 -21.15 3.56
C ARG A 268 -1.94 -20.05 4.51
N GLY A 269 -2.20 -18.85 3.94
CA GLY A 269 -2.69 -17.68 4.68
C GLY A 269 -1.62 -16.88 5.41
N ARG A 270 -0.30 -17.20 5.24
CA ARG A 270 0.84 -16.42 5.71
C ARG A 270 1.50 -15.70 4.54
N LEU A 271 1.77 -14.41 4.71
CA LEU A 271 2.58 -13.65 3.75
C LEU A 271 4.04 -14.14 3.78
N ILE A 272 4.58 -14.48 2.62
CA ILE A 272 5.95 -14.95 2.44
C ILE A 272 6.81 -13.83 1.87
N THR A 273 6.45 -13.29 0.71
CA THR A 273 7.15 -12.22 -0.02
C THR A 273 6.18 -11.12 -0.39
N GLY A 274 6.67 -9.90 -0.59
CA GLY A 274 5.84 -8.73 -0.90
C GLY A 274 5.55 -7.89 0.34
N THR A 275 6.59 -7.55 1.09
CA THR A 275 6.60 -6.51 2.12
C THR A 275 7.26 -5.24 1.57
N GLU A 276 7.23 -4.14 2.32
CA GLU A 276 7.93 -2.90 1.92
C GLU A 276 9.45 -3.08 1.84
N GLU A 277 10.03 -3.94 2.70
CA GLU A 277 11.46 -4.26 2.71
C GLU A 277 11.85 -5.33 1.68
N ASN A 278 10.93 -6.21 1.31
CA ASN A 278 11.13 -7.24 0.30
C ASN A 278 9.97 -7.21 -0.72
N PRO A 279 9.90 -6.19 -1.59
CA PRO A 279 8.80 -5.99 -2.52
C PRO A 279 8.83 -7.02 -3.66
N PHE A 280 7.65 -7.48 -4.11
CA PHE A 280 7.51 -8.27 -5.31
C PHE A 280 6.88 -7.44 -6.43
N LYS A 281 7.73 -6.80 -7.24
CA LYS A 281 7.36 -5.89 -8.32
C LYS A 281 8.06 -6.27 -9.63
N PRO A 282 7.72 -7.39 -10.27
CA PRO A 282 8.36 -7.79 -11.52
C PRO A 282 8.19 -6.71 -12.60
N GLU A 283 9.30 -6.39 -13.29
CA GLU A 283 9.35 -5.30 -14.27
C GLU A 283 8.33 -5.48 -15.41
N LYS A 284 8.09 -6.71 -15.84
CA LYS A 284 7.08 -7.03 -16.86
C LYS A 284 5.69 -6.48 -16.52
N ILE A 285 5.34 -6.40 -15.24
CA ILE A 285 4.05 -5.91 -14.74
C ILE A 285 4.15 -4.45 -14.30
N PHE A 286 5.14 -4.14 -13.46
CA PHE A 286 5.28 -2.86 -12.79
C PHE A 286 6.09 -1.83 -13.57
N GLY A 287 6.77 -2.24 -14.67
CA GLY A 287 7.69 -1.39 -15.39
C GLY A 287 8.96 -1.08 -14.59
N GLN A 288 9.77 -0.15 -15.10
CA GLN A 288 10.99 0.30 -14.45
C GLN A 288 10.70 1.09 -13.17
N SER A 289 11.72 1.36 -12.36
CA SER A 289 11.59 1.95 -11.02
C SER A 289 10.86 3.30 -10.96
N ASN A 290 10.90 4.09 -12.06
CA ASN A 290 10.22 5.36 -12.20
C ASN A 290 8.81 5.26 -12.82
N ASP A 291 8.36 4.06 -13.21
CA ASP A 291 7.04 3.86 -13.81
C ASP A 291 5.93 4.07 -12.76
N ARG A 292 4.85 4.74 -13.17
CA ARG A 292 3.69 5.01 -12.32
C ARG A 292 3.07 3.73 -11.74
N ARG A 293 3.12 2.63 -12.51
CA ARG A 293 2.66 1.31 -12.08
C ARG A 293 3.28 0.84 -10.76
N GLN A 294 4.52 1.25 -10.49
CA GLN A 294 5.22 0.97 -9.24
C GLN A 294 4.51 1.50 -7.98
N GLN A 295 3.71 2.55 -8.14
CA GLN A 295 3.03 3.23 -7.04
C GLN A 295 1.56 2.83 -6.90
N VAL A 296 0.95 2.31 -7.96
CA VAL A 296 -0.50 2.13 -8.02
C VAL A 296 -0.98 0.69 -8.10
N ILE A 297 -0.24 -0.21 -8.75
CA ILE A 297 -0.61 -1.63 -8.81
C ILE A 297 -0.32 -2.30 -7.48
N PHE A 298 -1.30 -3.03 -6.97
CA PHE A 298 -1.13 -3.94 -5.85
C PHE A 298 -2.02 -5.17 -6.02
N GLY A 299 -1.74 -6.20 -5.24
CA GLY A 299 -2.55 -7.41 -5.27
C GLY A 299 -2.07 -8.45 -4.29
N GLU A 300 -2.74 -9.58 -4.30
CA GLU A 300 -2.41 -10.76 -3.53
C GLU A 300 -2.37 -11.97 -4.43
N VAL A 301 -1.41 -12.84 -4.21
CA VAL A 301 -1.27 -14.11 -4.91
C VAL A 301 -1.14 -15.23 -3.88
N HIS A 302 -2.01 -16.22 -3.93
CA HIS A 302 -2.02 -17.39 -3.06
C HIS A 302 -1.40 -18.57 -3.79
N MET A 303 -0.34 -19.14 -3.20
CA MET A 303 0.50 -20.21 -3.75
C MET A 303 0.74 -21.28 -2.67
N ASP A 304 -0.33 -21.94 -2.23
CA ASP A 304 -0.33 -22.78 -1.02
C ASP A 304 0.54 -24.02 -1.14
N ASP A 305 0.74 -24.54 -2.35
CA ASP A 305 1.55 -25.74 -2.63
C ASP A 305 2.98 -25.43 -3.06
N MET A 306 3.31 -24.14 -3.29
CA MET A 306 4.66 -23.73 -3.65
C MET A 306 5.63 -23.86 -2.49
N PRO A 307 6.81 -24.51 -2.66
CA PRO A 307 7.79 -24.62 -1.59
C PRO A 307 8.38 -23.27 -1.19
N VAL A 308 8.66 -23.11 0.10
CA VAL A 308 9.23 -21.87 0.68
C VAL A 308 10.62 -22.13 1.23
N ALA A 309 11.44 -21.08 1.26
CA ALA A 309 12.73 -21.08 1.94
C ALA A 309 12.55 -21.36 3.44
N PHE A 310 13.58 -21.91 4.05
CA PHE A 310 13.59 -22.28 5.46
C PHE A 310 13.20 -21.14 6.41
N SER A 311 13.64 -19.90 6.12
CA SER A 311 13.29 -18.69 6.85
C SER A 311 11.91 -18.13 6.52
N LYS A 312 11.17 -18.77 5.61
CA LYS A 312 9.84 -18.39 5.14
C LYS A 312 9.74 -16.92 4.70
N ASN A 313 10.83 -16.38 4.15
CA ASN A 313 10.92 -15.02 3.63
C ASN A 313 10.96 -14.96 2.09
N ASP A 314 11.00 -16.11 1.42
CA ASP A 314 10.89 -16.23 -0.03
C ASP A 314 10.41 -17.64 -0.42
N PHE A 315 9.97 -17.78 -1.68
CA PHE A 315 9.63 -19.06 -2.30
C PHE A 315 10.88 -19.70 -2.92
N VAL A 316 10.91 -21.03 -2.99
CA VAL A 316 11.98 -21.78 -3.65
C VAL A 316 11.67 -21.91 -5.14
N TRP A 317 12.27 -21.06 -5.93
CA TRP A 317 12.24 -21.08 -7.39
C TRP A 317 13.57 -20.61 -7.98
N ASP A 318 13.93 -21.17 -9.12
CA ASP A 318 15.00 -20.62 -9.95
C ASP A 318 14.48 -19.46 -10.83
N GLU A 319 15.37 -18.74 -11.47
CA GLU A 319 15.00 -17.59 -12.30
C GLU A 319 14.15 -17.99 -13.51
N VAL A 320 14.30 -19.19 -14.07
CA VAL A 320 13.50 -19.66 -15.20
C VAL A 320 12.05 -19.89 -14.78
N LYS A 321 11.87 -20.59 -13.67
CA LYS A 321 10.54 -20.86 -13.08
C LYS A 321 9.86 -19.55 -12.67
N LYS A 322 10.58 -18.66 -12.01
CA LYS A 322 10.09 -17.33 -11.60
C LYS A 322 9.64 -16.49 -12.79
N ASN A 323 10.42 -16.45 -13.88
CA ASN A 323 10.07 -15.70 -15.08
C ASN A 323 8.86 -16.30 -15.83
N LYS A 324 8.71 -17.64 -15.86
CA LYS A 324 7.51 -18.30 -16.37
C LYS A 324 6.27 -17.92 -15.55
N PHE A 325 6.38 -17.95 -14.22
CA PHE A 325 5.31 -17.54 -13.32
C PHE A 325 4.90 -16.07 -13.54
N ILE A 326 5.87 -15.16 -13.61
CA ILE A 326 5.63 -13.73 -13.87
C ILE A 326 4.92 -13.53 -15.22
N SER A 327 5.33 -14.30 -16.25
CA SER A 327 4.70 -14.22 -17.57
C SER A 327 3.25 -14.68 -17.53
N LYS A 328 2.97 -15.79 -16.87
CA LYS A 328 1.61 -16.30 -16.71
C LYS A 328 0.74 -15.36 -15.90
N LEU A 329 1.26 -14.83 -14.78
CA LEU A 329 0.55 -13.83 -13.98
C LEU A 329 0.23 -12.57 -14.80
N HIS A 330 1.19 -12.07 -15.60
CA HIS A 330 0.95 -10.93 -16.47
C HIS A 330 -0.20 -11.18 -17.46
N GLU A 331 -0.24 -12.35 -18.13
CA GLU A 331 -1.31 -12.74 -19.07
C GLU A 331 -2.68 -12.75 -18.38
N GLU A 332 -2.74 -13.28 -17.15
CA GLU A 332 -3.99 -13.37 -16.41
C GLU A 332 -4.52 -12.01 -15.94
N ILE A 333 -3.64 -11.08 -15.58
CA ILE A 333 -4.04 -9.77 -15.03
C ILE A 333 -4.12 -8.65 -16.09
N GLN A 334 -3.62 -8.87 -17.32
CA GLN A 334 -3.52 -7.84 -18.34
C GLN A 334 -4.86 -7.16 -18.63
N PHE A 335 -5.95 -7.92 -18.70
CA PHE A 335 -7.28 -7.39 -19.01
C PHE A 335 -8.24 -7.57 -17.84
N ILE A 336 -8.94 -6.50 -17.42
CA ILE A 336 -10.09 -6.59 -16.51
C ILE A 336 -11.24 -7.32 -17.20
N ASP A 337 -11.52 -6.95 -18.46
CA ASP A 337 -12.51 -7.58 -19.32
C ASP A 337 -11.83 -7.90 -20.67
N LYS A 338 -11.54 -9.18 -20.91
CA LYS A 338 -10.92 -9.64 -22.17
C LYS A 338 -11.82 -9.37 -23.39
N LYS A 339 -13.15 -9.51 -23.24
CA LYS A 339 -14.11 -9.31 -24.35
C LYS A 339 -14.17 -7.85 -24.78
N LYS A 340 -14.09 -6.93 -23.84
CA LYS A 340 -14.08 -5.49 -24.10
C LYS A 340 -12.68 -4.91 -24.28
N SER A 341 -11.63 -5.74 -24.23
CA SER A 341 -10.22 -5.32 -24.32
C SER A 341 -9.85 -4.20 -23.33
N ILE A 342 -10.43 -4.21 -22.11
CA ILE A 342 -10.14 -3.24 -21.07
C ILE A 342 -8.82 -3.62 -20.41
N ASP A 343 -7.75 -2.98 -20.84
CA ASP A 343 -6.37 -3.27 -20.46
C ASP A 343 -6.02 -2.62 -19.11
N PHE A 344 -5.84 -3.45 -18.07
CA PHE A 344 -5.48 -3.02 -16.74
C PHE A 344 -4.06 -2.44 -16.67
N ILE A 345 -3.11 -3.07 -17.37
CA ILE A 345 -1.70 -2.67 -17.33
C ILE A 345 -1.52 -1.31 -18.02
N LYS A 346 -2.19 -1.07 -19.15
CA LYS A 346 -2.17 0.24 -19.81
C LYS A 346 -2.87 1.30 -18.98
N GLN A 347 -4.06 1.01 -18.43
CA GLN A 347 -4.75 1.94 -17.53
C GLN A 347 -3.88 2.39 -16.37
N SER A 348 -3.10 1.48 -15.79
CA SER A 348 -2.24 1.82 -14.64
C SER A 348 -1.09 2.79 -14.98
N LYS A 349 -0.64 2.83 -16.24
CA LYS A 349 0.28 3.87 -16.74
C LYS A 349 -0.38 5.25 -16.78
N HIS A 350 -1.65 5.30 -17.20
CA HIS A 350 -2.45 6.51 -17.32
C HIS A 350 -3.15 6.94 -16.02
N TRP A 351 -2.82 6.30 -14.89
CA TRP A 351 -3.47 6.53 -13.60
C TRP A 351 -3.42 8.00 -13.13
N SER A 352 -2.33 8.73 -13.38
CA SER A 352 -2.22 10.15 -13.01
C SER A 352 -3.07 11.06 -13.88
N GLU A 353 -3.19 10.73 -15.17
CA GLU A 353 -3.98 11.53 -16.11
C GLU A 353 -5.46 11.52 -15.75
N ASP A 354 -5.98 10.36 -15.35
CA ASP A 354 -7.35 10.23 -14.87
C ASP A 354 -7.61 11.04 -13.58
N LEU A 355 -6.69 10.97 -12.61
CA LEU A 355 -6.80 11.73 -11.36
C LEU A 355 -6.72 13.23 -11.61
N GLU A 356 -5.77 13.66 -12.45
CA GLU A 356 -5.62 15.06 -12.80
C GLU A 356 -6.88 15.57 -13.51
N ARG A 357 -7.49 14.77 -14.40
CA ARG A 357 -8.72 15.14 -15.09
C ARG A 357 -9.94 15.21 -14.16
N ASP A 358 -10.15 14.20 -13.31
CA ASP A 358 -11.26 14.19 -12.35
C ASP A 358 -11.07 15.23 -11.24
N ASP A 359 -9.86 15.41 -10.72
CA ASP A 359 -9.54 16.46 -9.76
C ASP A 359 -9.67 17.84 -10.41
N ILE A 360 -9.09 18.05 -11.59
CA ILE A 360 -9.23 19.31 -12.33
C ILE A 360 -10.69 19.65 -12.60
N ARG A 361 -11.55 18.67 -12.99
CA ARG A 361 -12.98 18.90 -13.22
C ARG A 361 -13.73 19.24 -11.94
N SER A 362 -13.48 18.50 -10.85
CA SER A 362 -14.13 18.77 -9.57
C SER A 362 -13.67 20.11 -8.99
N GLU A 363 -12.39 20.40 -9.15
CA GLU A 363 -11.73 21.61 -8.68
C GLU A 363 -12.13 22.84 -9.49
N SER A 364 -12.22 22.70 -10.82
CA SER A 364 -12.74 23.76 -11.69
C SER A 364 -14.17 24.15 -11.33
N LYS A 365 -15.04 23.18 -11.00
CA LYS A 365 -16.41 23.48 -10.51
C LYS A 365 -16.40 24.24 -9.18
N LYS A 366 -15.58 23.79 -8.22
CA LYS A 366 -15.45 24.45 -6.90
C LYS A 366 -14.77 25.82 -7.02
N GLY A 367 -13.80 25.95 -7.91
CA GLY A 367 -13.16 27.21 -8.23
C GLY A 367 -14.13 28.23 -8.79
N LEU A 368 -15.00 27.82 -9.72
CA LEU A 368 -16.07 28.66 -10.27
C LEU A 368 -17.08 29.09 -9.20
N GLU A 369 -17.50 28.19 -8.32
CA GLU A 369 -18.40 28.53 -7.20
C GLU A 369 -17.74 29.55 -6.22
N GLN A 370 -16.41 29.45 -6.03
CA GLN A 370 -15.68 30.41 -5.22
C GLN A 370 -15.48 31.74 -5.95
N VAL A 371 -15.15 31.72 -7.26
CA VAL A 371 -15.07 32.94 -8.08
C VAL A 371 -16.39 33.66 -8.06
N GLU A 372 -17.53 32.98 -8.23
CA GLU A 372 -18.87 33.55 -8.14
C GLU A 372 -19.12 34.24 -6.77
N LYS A 373 -18.67 33.64 -5.67
CA LYS A 373 -18.80 34.20 -4.31
C LYS A 373 -17.84 35.36 -4.02
N PHE A 374 -16.61 35.30 -4.53
CA PHE A 374 -15.59 36.32 -4.26
C PHE A 374 -15.73 37.54 -5.17
N THR A 375 -16.10 37.36 -6.45
CA THR A 375 -16.33 38.48 -7.37
C THR A 375 -17.54 39.30 -6.98
N ALA A 376 -18.60 38.69 -6.45
CA ALA A 376 -19.77 39.40 -5.91
C ALA A 376 -19.40 40.28 -4.68
N ARG A 377 -18.43 39.87 -3.85
CA ARG A 377 -18.03 40.58 -2.62
C ARG A 377 -16.83 41.54 -2.76
N GLY A 378 -15.91 41.21 -3.67
CA GLY A 378 -14.60 41.93 -3.74
C GLY A 378 -14.64 43.17 -4.63
N LEU A 379 -15.49 43.19 -5.64
CA LEU A 379 -15.57 44.30 -6.60
C LEU A 379 -16.48 45.44 -6.11
N GLU A 380 -17.39 45.20 -5.15
CA GLU A 380 -18.16 46.27 -4.50
C GLU A 380 -17.30 47.24 -3.65
N LYS A 381 -16.11 46.81 -3.24
CA LYS A 381 -15.21 47.63 -2.39
C LYS A 381 -14.11 48.40 -3.13
N ALA A 382 -13.89 48.11 -4.45
CA ALA A 382 -12.77 48.68 -5.20
C ALA A 382 -13.16 49.85 -6.13
N THR A 383 -14.30 50.50 -5.86
CA THR A 383 -14.78 51.60 -6.69
C THR A 383 -14.29 52.96 -6.21
N SER A 384 -13.02 53.30 -6.47
CA SER A 384 -12.59 54.71 -6.61
C SER A 384 -11.31 54.76 -7.45
N ASP A 385 -11.40 55.50 -8.53
CA ASP A 385 -10.37 56.12 -9.39
C ASP A 385 -9.97 55.48 -10.69
N ASN A 386 -10.39 56.12 -11.75
CA ASN A 386 -10.03 56.48 -13.15
C ASN A 386 -8.67 56.00 -13.73
N GLU A 387 -8.52 55.80 -14.97
CA GLU A 387 -8.95 55.91 -16.37
C GLU A 387 -7.76 55.54 -17.31
N LYS A 388 -7.86 55.09 -18.42
CA LYS A 388 -8.12 55.11 -19.85
C LYS A 388 -7.40 54.06 -20.73
N THR A 389 -7.78 53.72 -21.77
CA THR A 389 -8.37 52.87 -22.79
C THR A 389 -7.42 52.27 -23.86
N THR A 390 -7.60 51.19 -24.55
CA THR A 390 -8.29 50.63 -25.74
C THR A 390 -7.67 49.32 -26.27
N SER A 391 -8.25 48.52 -26.88
CA SER A 391 -9.00 47.84 -27.94
C SER A 391 -8.61 46.36 -28.22
N LEU A 392 -9.58 45.52 -28.55
CA LEU A 392 -9.46 44.07 -28.67
C LEU A 392 -10.25 43.47 -29.83
N THR A 393 -9.66 42.51 -30.55
CA THR A 393 -10.30 41.27 -31.03
C THR A 393 -9.35 40.40 -31.91
N LYS A 394 -9.22 39.09 -31.59
CA LYS A 394 -8.76 38.01 -32.48
C LYS A 394 -9.58 36.74 -32.25
N LYS A 395 -9.78 35.93 -33.31
CA LYS A 395 -10.50 34.67 -33.28
C LYS A 395 -9.55 33.52 -32.95
N HIS A 396 -10.02 32.60 -32.09
CA HIS A 396 -9.33 31.37 -31.72
C HIS A 396 -9.76 30.19 -32.57
N GLU A 397 -8.83 29.41 -33.11
CA GLU A 397 -9.10 28.13 -33.77
C GLU A 397 -9.02 26.97 -32.77
N ILE A 398 -9.75 25.90 -33.06
CA ILE A 398 -10.26 24.88 -32.14
C ILE A 398 -9.17 23.93 -31.62
N ALA A 399 -8.89 23.93 -30.33
CA ALA A 399 -8.17 22.86 -29.64
C ALA A 399 -9.07 21.60 -29.44
N LYS A 400 -8.46 20.41 -29.41
CA LYS A 400 -9.17 19.13 -29.51
C LYS A 400 -10.05 18.76 -28.30
N GLU A 401 -9.90 19.41 -27.16
CA GLU A 401 -10.67 19.10 -25.94
C GLU A 401 -11.00 20.38 -25.16
N LYS A 402 -12.29 20.76 -25.12
CA LYS A 402 -12.76 21.97 -24.44
C LYS A 402 -13.92 21.65 -23.50
N GLU A 403 -13.84 22.08 -22.24
CA GLU A 403 -14.93 21.96 -21.27
C GLU A 403 -15.46 23.37 -20.91
N LYS A 404 -16.73 23.66 -21.20
CA LYS A 404 -17.35 24.91 -20.80
C LYS A 404 -17.81 24.87 -19.35
N GLY A 405 -17.32 25.80 -18.56
CA GLY A 405 -17.80 26.07 -17.22
C GLY A 405 -19.12 26.85 -17.21
N ARG A 406 -19.65 27.08 -16.01
CA ARG A 406 -20.87 27.87 -15.82
C ARG A 406 -20.57 29.35 -16.02
N GLU A 407 -21.53 30.09 -16.69
CA GLU A 407 -21.49 31.54 -16.78
C GLU A 407 -21.88 32.16 -15.42
N PHE A 408 -21.19 33.23 -15.00
CA PHE A 408 -21.50 33.96 -13.78
C PHE A 408 -21.35 35.47 -13.95
N PRO A 409 -22.15 36.29 -13.23
CA PRO A 409 -22.08 37.75 -13.33
C PRO A 409 -20.92 38.31 -12.48
N VAL A 410 -20.26 39.33 -13.00
CA VAL A 410 -19.23 40.12 -12.33
C VAL A 410 -19.57 41.59 -12.46
N ASN A 411 -19.75 42.28 -11.33
CA ASN A 411 -19.95 43.70 -11.28
C ASN A 411 -18.62 44.44 -11.08
N TYR A 412 -18.26 45.29 -12.04
CA TYR A 412 -17.06 46.10 -11.96
C TYR A 412 -17.36 47.55 -12.38
N LEU A 413 -17.02 48.50 -11.52
CA LEU A 413 -17.26 49.94 -11.75
C LEU A 413 -18.68 50.25 -12.23
N GLY A 414 -19.69 49.65 -11.58
CA GLY A 414 -21.11 49.85 -11.89
C GLY A 414 -21.60 49.20 -13.20
N LYS A 415 -20.81 48.35 -13.82
CA LYS A 415 -21.14 47.59 -15.05
C LYS A 415 -21.12 46.11 -14.76
N GLU A 416 -22.15 45.40 -15.17
CA GLU A 416 -22.25 43.94 -15.09
C GLU A 416 -21.61 43.29 -16.31
N TYR A 417 -20.70 42.35 -16.06
CA TYR A 417 -20.05 41.48 -17.04
C TYR A 417 -20.49 40.05 -16.78
N LYS A 418 -20.70 39.26 -17.83
CA LYS A 418 -20.92 37.83 -17.74
C LYS A 418 -19.63 37.11 -18.12
N VAL A 419 -19.04 36.40 -17.16
CA VAL A 419 -17.79 35.69 -17.34
C VAL A 419 -18.07 34.21 -17.44
N GLN A 420 -17.45 33.55 -18.44
CA GLN A 420 -17.52 32.12 -18.64
C GLN A 420 -16.09 31.59 -18.84
N PHE A 421 -15.72 30.53 -18.09
CA PHE A 421 -14.48 29.81 -18.38
C PHE A 421 -14.72 28.69 -19.38
N THR A 422 -13.78 28.53 -20.31
CA THR A 422 -13.62 27.35 -21.17
C THR A 422 -12.25 26.78 -20.86
N TYR A 423 -12.22 25.56 -20.29
CA TYR A 423 -10.97 24.88 -19.96
C TYR A 423 -10.45 24.13 -21.17
N GLU A 424 -9.14 24.29 -21.43
CA GLU A 424 -8.42 23.62 -22.49
C GLU A 424 -7.36 22.70 -21.88
N TYR A 425 -7.06 21.60 -22.56
CA TYR A 425 -6.15 20.56 -22.07
C TYR A 425 -5.08 20.20 -23.12
N ASP A 426 -4.49 21.20 -23.76
CA ASP A 426 -3.46 21.02 -24.79
C ASP A 426 -2.07 21.26 -24.18
N PRO A 427 -1.19 20.22 -24.00
CA PRO A 427 0.14 20.39 -23.49
C PRO A 427 1.09 21.08 -24.48
N ASN A 428 0.71 21.19 -25.76
CA ASN A 428 1.52 21.76 -26.82
C ASN A 428 1.12 23.21 -27.16
N ALA A 429 0.02 23.72 -26.60
CA ALA A 429 -0.40 25.10 -26.83
C ALA A 429 0.55 26.11 -26.14
N SER A 430 0.90 27.15 -26.88
CA SER A 430 1.78 28.21 -26.37
C SER A 430 1.09 29.13 -25.36
N GLU A 431 -0.23 29.14 -25.30
CA GLU A 431 -1.01 30.07 -24.53
C GLU A 431 -1.52 29.45 -23.24
N LEU A 432 -1.19 30.11 -22.12
CA LEU A 432 -1.69 29.75 -20.80
C LEU A 432 -3.17 30.11 -20.66
N TYR A 433 -3.57 31.31 -21.10
CA TYR A 433 -4.95 31.72 -21.18
C TYR A 433 -5.19 32.73 -22.32
N ASP A 434 -6.43 32.76 -22.82
CA ASP A 434 -6.90 33.78 -23.75
C ASP A 434 -8.33 34.20 -23.42
N ILE A 435 -8.78 35.31 -23.99
CA ILE A 435 -10.13 35.85 -23.78
C ILE A 435 -10.80 36.17 -25.12
N GLN A 436 -12.11 35.85 -25.19
CA GLN A 436 -12.98 36.32 -26.25
C GLN A 436 -14.10 37.17 -25.65
N VAL A 437 -14.41 38.26 -26.31
CA VAL A 437 -15.40 39.23 -25.81
C VAL A 437 -16.52 39.38 -26.81
N SER A 438 -17.77 39.34 -26.34
CA SER A 438 -18.94 39.57 -27.18
C SER A 438 -18.96 40.98 -27.79
N ASN A 439 -19.66 41.15 -28.87
CA ASN A 439 -19.78 42.45 -29.60
C ASN A 439 -20.35 43.58 -28.71
N ASP A 440 -21.22 43.27 -27.76
CA ASP A 440 -21.76 44.22 -26.78
C ASP A 440 -20.81 44.44 -25.58
N LYS A 441 -19.64 43.78 -25.58
CA LYS A 441 -18.60 43.86 -24.53
C LYS A 441 -19.13 43.54 -23.13
N LYS A 442 -20.19 42.75 -23.01
CA LYS A 442 -20.79 42.35 -21.74
C LYS A 442 -20.44 40.90 -21.35
N LYS A 443 -20.17 40.05 -22.34
CA LYS A 443 -19.78 38.65 -22.10
C LYS A 443 -18.29 38.45 -22.38
N ILE A 444 -17.64 37.78 -21.47
CA ILE A 444 -16.17 37.47 -21.51
C ILE A 444 -16.02 35.96 -21.40
N ASP A 445 -15.64 35.33 -22.49
CA ASP A 445 -15.24 33.92 -22.50
C ASP A 445 -13.74 33.82 -22.28
N ILE A 446 -13.31 33.17 -21.16
CA ILE A 446 -11.92 33.00 -20.78
C ILE A 446 -11.52 31.55 -21.11
N PHE A 447 -10.54 31.39 -21.98
CA PHE A 447 -9.95 30.11 -22.33
C PHE A 447 -8.72 29.89 -21.46
N LEU A 448 -8.73 28.87 -20.62
CA LEU A 448 -7.66 28.58 -19.67
C LEU A 448 -7.09 27.18 -19.91
N ASN A 449 -5.82 27.10 -20.32
CA ASN A 449 -5.15 25.84 -20.59
C ASN A 449 -4.52 25.26 -19.33
N LEU A 450 -5.18 24.25 -18.76
CA LEU A 450 -4.76 23.60 -17.52
C LEU A 450 -3.61 22.59 -17.72
N LYS A 451 -3.26 22.23 -18.96
CA LYS A 451 -2.08 21.41 -19.30
C LYS A 451 -0.87 22.23 -19.75
N HIS A 452 -0.98 23.54 -19.79
CA HIS A 452 0.15 24.41 -20.05
C HIS A 452 1.28 24.15 -19.03
N THR A 453 2.55 24.17 -19.48
CA THR A 453 3.73 23.86 -18.64
C THR A 453 3.78 24.67 -17.35
N PHE A 454 3.42 25.95 -17.40
CA PHE A 454 3.31 26.80 -16.22
C PHE A 454 2.23 26.34 -15.26
N ALA A 455 1.02 26.06 -15.73
CA ALA A 455 -0.10 25.64 -14.88
C ALA A 455 0.18 24.32 -14.20
N SER A 456 0.68 23.32 -14.93
CA SER A 456 1.04 22.01 -14.38
C SER A 456 2.21 22.03 -13.41
N ARG A 457 3.09 23.04 -13.51
CA ARG A 457 4.24 23.21 -12.60
C ARG A 457 3.90 23.90 -11.29
N PHE A 458 3.08 24.96 -11.34
CA PHE A 458 2.88 25.86 -10.21
C PHE A 458 1.52 25.72 -9.53
N PHE A 459 0.51 25.11 -10.17
CA PHE A 459 -0.83 24.94 -9.62
C PHE A 459 -1.12 23.48 -9.34
N THR A 460 -0.44 22.93 -8.32
CA THR A 460 -0.50 21.51 -7.94
C THR A 460 -1.58 21.22 -6.90
N THR A 461 -1.96 22.23 -6.11
CA THR A 461 -3.00 22.13 -5.09
C THR A 461 -4.29 22.84 -5.53
N GLN A 462 -5.41 22.45 -4.92
CA GLN A 462 -6.73 23.06 -5.12
C GLN A 462 -6.71 24.58 -4.88
N ASN A 463 -6.09 25.00 -3.77
CA ASN A 463 -6.07 26.41 -3.40
C ASN A 463 -5.27 27.26 -4.38
N GLU A 464 -4.14 26.75 -4.88
CA GLU A 464 -3.34 27.42 -5.92
C GLU A 464 -4.13 27.58 -7.21
N ARG A 465 -4.82 26.53 -7.69
CA ARG A 465 -5.66 26.58 -8.89
C ARG A 465 -6.83 27.54 -8.74
N ASN A 466 -7.52 27.49 -7.61
CA ASN A 466 -8.62 28.41 -7.33
C ASN A 466 -8.15 29.87 -7.30
N GLY A 467 -7.07 30.16 -6.59
CA GLY A 467 -6.49 31.50 -6.55
C GLY A 467 -6.10 32.01 -7.91
N PHE A 468 -5.49 31.15 -8.74
CA PHE A 468 -5.12 31.51 -10.10
C PHE A 468 -6.34 31.74 -11.02
N THR A 469 -7.36 30.91 -10.95
CA THR A 469 -8.60 31.09 -11.72
C THR A 469 -9.28 32.42 -11.37
N ILE A 470 -9.34 32.76 -10.05
CA ILE A 470 -9.86 34.06 -9.59
C ILE A 470 -9.02 35.22 -10.14
N PHE A 471 -7.69 35.10 -10.06
CA PHE A 471 -6.77 36.12 -10.57
C PHE A 471 -6.93 36.37 -12.08
N ILE A 472 -7.06 35.30 -12.89
CA ILE A 472 -7.29 35.41 -14.32
C ILE A 472 -8.68 36.03 -14.64
N ALA A 473 -9.71 35.73 -13.85
CA ALA A 473 -11.03 36.35 -14.01
C ALA A 473 -10.94 37.88 -13.79
N TYR A 474 -10.25 38.31 -12.75
CA TYR A 474 -10.05 39.74 -12.49
C TYR A 474 -9.24 40.43 -13.60
N LEU A 475 -8.15 39.83 -14.04
CA LEU A 475 -7.35 40.35 -15.14
C LEU A 475 -8.19 40.52 -16.42
N ALA A 476 -9.00 39.52 -16.78
CA ALA A 476 -9.86 39.55 -17.95
C ALA A 476 -10.93 40.65 -17.87
N VAL A 477 -11.56 40.80 -16.71
CA VAL A 477 -12.58 41.87 -16.50
C VAL A 477 -11.93 43.24 -16.53
N CYS A 478 -10.76 43.42 -15.90
CA CYS A 478 -10.01 44.69 -15.98
C CYS A 478 -9.58 45.00 -17.42
N GLU A 479 -9.05 44.02 -18.16
CA GLU A 479 -8.66 44.17 -19.56
C GLU A 479 -9.86 44.63 -20.41
N VAL A 480 -11.01 43.97 -20.31
CA VAL A 480 -12.21 44.32 -21.07
C VAL A 480 -12.77 45.68 -20.67
N HIS A 481 -12.72 46.02 -19.38
CA HIS A 481 -13.18 47.33 -18.91
C HIS A 481 -12.30 48.47 -19.46
N LEU A 482 -10.98 48.34 -19.29
CA LEU A 482 -9.98 49.28 -19.84
C LEU A 482 -10.15 49.49 -21.34
N VAL A 483 -10.39 48.43 -22.09
CA VAL A 483 -10.67 48.47 -23.53
C VAL A 483 -11.99 49.09 -23.83
N SER A 484 -13.04 48.85 -23.07
CA SER A 484 -14.43 49.23 -23.44
C SER A 484 -14.80 50.63 -23.00
N LYS A 485 -14.22 51.15 -21.95
CA LYS A 485 -14.58 52.46 -21.35
C LYS A 485 -13.51 53.54 -21.56
N GLU A 486 -12.29 53.10 -21.61
CA GLU A 486 -11.16 54.03 -21.46
C GLU A 486 -10.32 54.14 -22.75
N GLY A 487 -10.58 53.32 -23.78
CA GLY A 487 -9.95 53.38 -25.08
C GLY A 487 -8.43 53.05 -25.10
N VAL A 488 -7.84 52.35 -24.06
CA VAL A 488 -6.41 51.96 -23.97
C VAL A 488 -6.08 50.94 -25.06
N ARG A 489 -5.24 51.29 -26.04
CA ARG A 489 -4.73 50.37 -27.04
C ARG A 489 -3.64 49.52 -26.39
N ASP A 490 -3.59 48.25 -26.74
CA ASP A 490 -2.51 47.34 -26.34
C ASP A 490 -2.55 46.70 -24.94
N VAL A 491 -3.68 46.74 -24.23
CA VAL A 491 -3.81 45.96 -22.98
C VAL A 491 -3.63 44.45 -23.23
N SER A 492 -4.04 43.96 -24.41
CA SER A 492 -3.76 42.59 -24.89
C SER A 492 -2.28 42.25 -24.97
N MET A 493 -1.40 43.24 -25.09
CA MET A 493 0.07 43.03 -25.06
C MET A 493 0.53 42.48 -23.73
N ILE A 494 -0.11 42.84 -22.62
CA ILE A 494 0.22 42.31 -21.27
C ILE A 494 -0.05 40.80 -21.24
N ARG A 495 -1.21 40.35 -21.74
CA ARG A 495 -1.59 38.94 -21.83
C ARG A 495 -0.64 38.16 -22.74
N ASN A 496 -0.36 38.69 -23.93
CA ASN A 496 0.56 38.06 -24.87
C ASN A 496 1.99 37.92 -24.30
N ARG A 497 2.47 38.96 -23.60
CA ARG A 497 3.76 38.91 -22.90
C ARG A 497 3.76 37.90 -21.77
N LEU A 498 2.68 37.85 -20.99
CA LEU A 498 2.54 36.87 -19.91
C LEU A 498 2.59 35.43 -20.48
N ASN A 499 1.85 35.14 -21.53
CA ASN A 499 1.86 33.86 -22.20
C ASN A 499 3.29 33.50 -22.70
N GLN A 500 4.01 34.42 -23.33
CA GLN A 500 5.40 34.22 -23.76
C GLN A 500 6.35 33.92 -22.59
N ILE A 501 6.21 34.62 -21.48
CA ILE A 501 7.02 34.34 -20.25
C ILE A 501 6.70 32.96 -19.72
N CYS A 502 5.42 32.62 -19.62
CA CYS A 502 4.98 31.33 -19.07
C CYS A 502 5.38 30.13 -19.95
N GLN A 503 5.43 30.33 -21.28
CA GLN A 503 5.86 29.29 -22.22
C GLN A 503 7.35 28.93 -22.08
N ASN A 504 8.20 29.90 -21.72
CA ASN A 504 9.66 29.72 -21.60
C ASN A 504 10.09 29.11 -20.24
N ILE A 505 9.16 28.74 -19.37
CA ILE A 505 9.48 28.09 -18.12
C ILE A 505 9.77 26.60 -18.37
N PRO A 506 10.95 26.09 -17.97
CA PRO A 506 11.31 24.70 -18.23
C PRO A 506 10.33 23.73 -17.49
N PRO A 507 10.02 22.57 -18.09
CA PRO A 507 9.18 21.57 -17.44
C PRO A 507 9.79 21.12 -16.10
N ARG A 508 8.96 20.60 -15.23
CA ARG A 508 9.41 20.05 -13.94
C ARG A 508 10.27 18.82 -14.20
N THR A 509 11.56 18.87 -13.83
CA THR A 509 12.49 17.72 -13.87
C THR A 509 12.09 16.65 -12.85
#